data_4ecb06029201e06961fc68db8e9cbaac
#
_entry.id   4ecb06029201e06961fc68db8e9cbaac
#
_cell.length_a   1.000
_cell.length_b   1.000
_cell.length_c   1.000
_cell.angle_alpha   90.00
_cell.angle_beta   90.00
_cell.angle_gamma   90.00
#
_symmetry.space_group_name_H-M   'P 1'
#
loop_
_entity.id
_entity.type
_entity.pdbx_description
1 polymer ?
#
loop_
_entity_poly.entity_id
_entity_poly.type
_entity_poly.pdbx_seq_one_letter_code
_entity_poly.pdbx_strand_id
1 'polypeptide(L)'
;MSDLDHFDLLPIQMDPQSKAITSQNASRSLAAELEALNTLHRSLLTIEHPSGAPPPPVPVNPKRTANVTKLRDSGNNEYRKGKFPEAIKFYTLGVQMAMQRPMWEPAALVREEISGLLANRAQAHMAMQNWAEGAVDAHASVEARWVGNAKAWWRRGRCLAEMGRLEEARDWVRRGLEVEGEEGE
;
A
#
# COMPACT_ATOMS: atom_id res chain seq x y z
N MET A 1 -33.14 -17.41 -14.22
CA MET A 1 -32.30 -17.99 -13.15
C MET A 1 -30.96 -17.28 -13.29
N SER A 2 -30.54 -16.54 -12.28
CA SER A 2 -29.29 -15.80 -12.34
C SER A 2 -28.12 -16.78 -12.13
N ASP A 3 -26.97 -16.55 -12.80
CA ASP A 3 -25.73 -17.34 -12.65
C ASP A 3 -25.20 -17.39 -11.22
N LEU A 4 -25.83 -16.67 -10.29
CA LEU A 4 -25.51 -16.66 -8.85
C LEU A 4 -25.93 -17.93 -8.10
N ASP A 5 -26.74 -18.80 -8.74
CA ASP A 5 -27.26 -20.02 -8.11
C ASP A 5 -26.48 -21.30 -8.52
N HIS A 6 -25.40 -21.15 -9.31
CA HIS A 6 -24.53 -22.25 -9.68
C HIS A 6 -23.24 -22.23 -8.86
N PHE A 7 -23.06 -23.26 -8.05
CA PHE A 7 -21.83 -23.48 -7.26
C PHE A 7 -21.13 -24.73 -7.77
N ASP A 8 -19.87 -24.59 -8.18
CA ASP A 8 -19.02 -25.74 -8.46
C ASP A 8 -18.47 -26.32 -7.17
N LEU A 9 -18.71 -27.62 -6.93
CA LEU A 9 -18.12 -28.31 -5.80
C LEU A 9 -16.64 -28.61 -6.11
N LEU A 10 -15.73 -27.87 -5.46
CA LEU A 10 -14.31 -28.08 -5.62
C LEU A 10 -13.79 -29.15 -4.68
N PRO A 11 -12.96 -30.10 -5.15
CA PRO A 11 -12.35 -31.14 -4.31
C PRO A 11 -11.22 -30.52 -3.44
N ILE A 12 -11.60 -29.89 -2.35
CA ILE A 12 -10.71 -29.26 -1.38
C ILE A 12 -10.37 -30.24 -0.27
N GLN A 13 -9.09 -30.33 0.09
CA GLN A 13 -8.57 -31.15 1.19
C GLN A 13 -7.87 -30.26 2.21
N MET A 14 -8.02 -30.59 3.48
CA MET A 14 -7.32 -29.91 4.57
C MET A 14 -6.31 -30.87 5.20
N ASP A 15 -5.06 -30.46 5.28
CA ASP A 15 -4.04 -31.18 6.01
C ASP A 15 -4.35 -31.17 7.53
N PRO A 16 -4.40 -32.33 8.18
CA PRO A 16 -4.79 -32.40 9.60
C PRO A 16 -3.81 -31.73 10.56
N GLN A 17 -2.53 -31.63 10.18
CA GLN A 17 -1.48 -31.06 11.03
C GLN A 17 -1.30 -29.57 10.79
N SER A 18 -1.02 -29.19 9.54
CA SER A 18 -0.77 -27.79 9.17
C SER A 18 -2.05 -26.96 9.00
N LYS A 19 -3.22 -27.65 8.90
CA LYS A 19 -4.51 -27.05 8.55
C LYS A 19 -4.49 -26.33 7.19
N ALA A 20 -3.49 -26.58 6.36
CA ALA A 20 -3.41 -26.01 5.03
C ALA A 20 -4.48 -26.60 4.12
N ILE A 21 -5.12 -25.75 3.34
CA ILE A 21 -6.15 -26.12 2.37
C ILE A 21 -5.48 -26.29 1.00
N THR A 22 -5.72 -27.43 0.36
CA THR A 22 -5.17 -27.78 -0.95
C THR A 22 -6.22 -28.40 -1.86
N SER A 23 -5.97 -28.41 -3.17
CA SER A 23 -6.77 -29.13 -4.14
C SER A 23 -5.86 -29.89 -5.09
N GLN A 24 -6.14 -31.16 -5.37
CA GLN A 24 -5.29 -32.02 -6.21
C GLN A 24 -5.19 -31.55 -7.66
N ASN A 25 -6.26 -30.93 -8.20
CA ASN A 25 -6.32 -30.47 -9.58
C ASN A 25 -6.63 -28.97 -9.65
N ALA A 26 -5.97 -28.17 -8.80
CA ALA A 26 -6.18 -26.74 -8.78
C ALA A 26 -5.74 -26.07 -10.08
N SER A 27 -6.63 -25.28 -10.69
CA SER A 27 -6.23 -24.33 -11.72
C SER A 27 -5.24 -23.31 -11.13
N ARG A 28 -4.51 -22.59 -11.97
CA ARG A 28 -3.58 -21.56 -11.50
C ARG A 28 -4.25 -20.48 -10.64
N SER A 29 -5.49 -20.07 -11.01
CA SER A 29 -6.26 -19.11 -10.21
C SER A 29 -6.69 -19.69 -8.87
N LEU A 30 -7.24 -20.91 -8.86
CA LEU A 30 -7.63 -21.59 -7.63
C LEU A 30 -6.43 -21.80 -6.69
N ALA A 31 -5.27 -22.19 -7.22
CA ALA A 31 -4.05 -22.33 -6.41
C ALA A 31 -3.64 -21.01 -5.75
N ALA A 32 -3.74 -19.89 -6.45
CA ALA A 32 -3.46 -18.57 -5.89
C ALA A 32 -4.47 -18.17 -4.79
N GLU A 33 -5.73 -18.45 -4.99
CA GLU A 33 -6.78 -18.21 -3.98
C GLU A 33 -6.58 -19.06 -2.71
N LEU A 34 -6.26 -20.35 -2.89
CA LEU A 34 -5.96 -21.24 -1.77
C LEU A 34 -4.72 -20.80 -0.99
N GLU A 35 -3.67 -20.31 -1.68
CA GLU A 35 -2.50 -19.78 -0.99
C GLU A 35 -2.81 -18.47 -0.24
N ALA A 36 -3.64 -17.60 -0.81
CA ALA A 36 -4.12 -16.41 -0.11
C ALA A 36 -4.93 -16.78 1.15
N LEU A 37 -5.81 -17.78 1.06
CA LEU A 37 -6.59 -18.30 2.16
C LEU A 37 -5.71 -18.94 3.25
N ASN A 38 -4.71 -19.74 2.85
CA ASN A 38 -3.75 -20.33 3.78
C ASN A 38 -2.90 -19.28 4.47
N THR A 39 -2.55 -18.20 3.77
CA THR A 39 -1.82 -17.06 4.34
C THR A 39 -2.67 -16.33 5.37
N LEU A 40 -3.95 -16.10 5.06
CA LEU A 40 -4.91 -15.54 6.01
C LEU A 40 -5.06 -16.44 7.24
N HIS A 41 -5.23 -17.76 7.04
CA HIS A 41 -5.34 -18.71 8.14
C HIS A 41 -4.11 -18.68 9.05
N ARG A 42 -2.90 -18.71 8.48
CA ARG A 42 -1.64 -18.57 9.25
C ARG A 42 -1.59 -17.27 10.06
N SER A 43 -2.06 -16.16 9.48
CA SER A 43 -2.11 -14.89 10.20
C SER A 43 -3.14 -14.90 11.34
N LEU A 44 -4.26 -15.59 11.18
CA LEU A 44 -5.25 -15.79 12.24
C LEU A 44 -4.70 -16.62 13.40
N LEU A 45 -3.91 -17.66 13.10
CA LEU A 45 -3.27 -18.50 14.13
C LEU A 45 -2.24 -17.73 14.99
N THR A 46 -1.70 -16.64 14.47
CA THR A 46 -0.76 -15.79 15.22
C THR A 46 -1.43 -14.75 16.12
N ILE A 47 -2.76 -14.70 16.12
CA ILE A 47 -3.50 -13.76 16.98
C ILE A 47 -3.46 -14.26 18.41
N GLU A 48 -2.80 -13.50 19.27
CA GLU A 48 -2.81 -13.70 20.71
C GLU A 48 -4.13 -13.20 21.33
N HIS A 49 -5.24 -13.80 20.95
CA HIS A 49 -6.55 -13.47 21.51
C HIS A 49 -7.21 -14.71 22.08
N PRO A 50 -7.82 -14.65 23.28
CA PRO A 50 -8.40 -15.82 23.94
C PRO A 50 -9.46 -16.57 23.13
N SER A 51 -10.16 -15.88 22.23
CA SER A 51 -11.19 -16.48 21.36
C SER A 51 -10.64 -17.05 20.05
N GLY A 52 -9.35 -16.80 19.70
CA GLY A 52 -8.78 -17.16 18.40
C GLY A 52 -9.43 -16.43 17.20
N ALA A 53 -10.32 -15.48 17.46
CA ALA A 53 -10.98 -14.66 16.44
C ALA A 53 -10.22 -13.36 16.22
N PRO A 54 -10.26 -12.76 15.01
CA PRO A 54 -9.73 -11.43 14.78
C PRO A 54 -10.36 -10.44 15.77
N PRO A 55 -9.54 -9.55 16.36
CA PRO A 55 -10.09 -8.49 17.19
C PRO A 55 -11.00 -7.57 16.36
N PRO A 56 -11.89 -6.79 16.99
CA PRO A 56 -12.59 -5.72 16.31
C PRO A 56 -11.60 -4.83 15.53
N PRO A 57 -12.01 -4.26 14.39
CA PRO A 57 -11.10 -3.45 13.57
C PRO A 57 -10.51 -2.24 14.31
N VAL A 58 -11.17 -1.80 15.38
CA VAL A 58 -10.70 -0.72 16.27
C VAL A 58 -10.94 -1.11 17.74
N PRO A 59 -10.01 -0.76 18.65
CA PRO A 59 -8.74 -0.05 18.43
C PRO A 59 -7.67 -0.95 17.79
N VAL A 60 -6.92 -0.38 16.84
CA VAL A 60 -5.81 -1.09 16.18
C VAL A 60 -4.59 -1.13 17.10
N ASN A 61 -3.85 -2.24 17.06
CA ASN A 61 -2.58 -2.33 17.80
C ASN A 61 -1.57 -1.32 17.23
N PRO A 62 -1.07 -0.37 18.05
CA PRO A 62 -0.23 0.72 17.56
C PRO A 62 1.19 0.29 17.16
N LYS A 63 1.62 -0.93 17.50
CA LYS A 63 3.00 -1.40 17.27
C LYS A 63 3.41 -1.28 15.79
N ARG A 64 2.54 -1.66 14.86
CA ARG A 64 2.81 -1.60 13.42
C ARG A 64 2.95 -0.16 12.94
N THR A 65 2.00 0.71 13.28
CA THR A 65 2.05 2.15 12.97
C THR A 65 3.34 2.78 13.50
N ALA A 66 3.73 2.46 14.73
CA ALA A 66 4.98 2.95 15.32
C ALA A 66 6.21 2.51 14.51
N ASN A 67 6.25 1.25 14.07
CA ASN A 67 7.35 0.74 13.24
C ASN A 67 7.38 1.39 11.85
N VAL A 68 6.22 1.56 11.20
CA VAL A 68 6.11 2.26 9.92
C VAL A 68 6.58 3.71 10.05
N THR A 69 6.16 4.40 11.12
CA THR A 69 6.60 5.76 11.43
C THR A 69 8.12 5.82 11.64
N LYS A 70 8.70 4.88 12.40
CA LYS A 70 10.16 4.79 12.62
C LYS A 70 10.91 4.62 11.31
N LEU A 71 10.42 3.78 10.39
CA LEU A 71 11.04 3.61 9.07
C LEU A 71 10.95 4.89 8.23
N ARG A 72 9.80 5.57 8.24
CA ARG A 72 9.63 6.86 7.57
C ARG A 72 10.61 7.90 8.11
N ASP A 73 10.77 8.00 9.42
CA ASP A 73 11.65 8.97 10.07
C ASP A 73 13.12 8.65 9.82
N SER A 74 13.49 7.36 9.77
CA SER A 74 14.82 6.92 9.35
C SER A 74 15.10 7.35 7.91
N GLY A 75 14.14 7.13 7.00
CA GLY A 75 14.23 7.60 5.61
C GLY A 75 14.39 9.12 5.51
N ASN A 76 13.60 9.87 6.28
CA ASN A 76 13.70 11.34 6.35
C ASN A 76 15.08 11.80 6.83
N ASN A 77 15.66 11.10 7.80
CA ASN A 77 17.00 11.41 8.31
C ASN A 77 18.08 11.17 7.26
N GLU A 78 18.04 10.04 6.55
CA GLU A 78 18.99 9.77 5.47
C GLU A 78 18.81 10.73 4.29
N TYR A 79 17.57 11.11 3.97
CA TYR A 79 17.28 12.13 2.96
C TYR A 79 17.94 13.49 3.31
N ARG A 80 17.81 13.95 4.57
CA ARG A 80 18.45 15.20 5.01
C ARG A 80 19.98 15.16 4.96
N LYS A 81 20.58 13.98 5.06
CA LYS A 81 22.03 13.76 4.89
C LYS A 81 22.47 13.68 3.42
N GLY A 82 21.54 13.81 2.47
CA GLY A 82 21.80 13.64 1.03
C GLY A 82 21.99 12.20 0.58
N LYS A 83 21.72 11.22 1.46
CA LYS A 83 21.82 9.77 1.17
C LYS A 83 20.52 9.26 0.59
N PHE A 84 20.16 9.72 -0.61
CA PHE A 84 18.88 9.43 -1.26
C PHE A 84 18.62 7.94 -1.50
N PRO A 85 19.60 7.12 -1.97
CA PRO A 85 19.38 5.69 -2.14
C PRO A 85 19.02 4.97 -0.82
N GLU A 86 19.65 5.37 0.29
CA GLU A 86 19.35 4.81 1.61
C GLU A 86 17.95 5.23 2.09
N ALA A 87 17.58 6.49 1.86
CA ALA A 87 16.24 6.98 2.17
C ALA A 87 15.16 6.17 1.42
N ILE A 88 15.37 5.89 0.13
CA ILE A 88 14.48 5.07 -0.71
C ILE A 88 14.32 3.66 -0.12
N LYS A 89 15.39 3.03 0.38
CA LYS A 89 15.32 1.72 1.02
C LYS A 89 14.42 1.74 2.26
N PHE A 90 14.60 2.74 3.14
CA PHE A 90 13.76 2.88 4.34
C PHE A 90 12.29 3.12 4.00
N TYR A 91 11.98 3.99 3.03
CA TYR A 91 10.61 4.21 2.60
C TYR A 91 10.00 2.95 1.98
N THR A 92 10.78 2.19 1.19
CA THR A 92 10.32 0.92 0.60
C THR A 92 9.99 -0.12 1.67
N LEU A 93 10.85 -0.27 2.68
CA LEU A 93 10.57 -1.15 3.82
C LEU A 93 9.31 -0.70 4.59
N GLY A 94 9.12 0.61 4.74
CA GLY A 94 7.92 1.17 5.34
C GLY A 94 6.65 0.83 4.56
N VAL A 95 6.68 0.98 3.23
CA VAL A 95 5.56 0.61 2.34
C VAL A 95 5.26 -0.89 2.46
N GLN A 96 6.28 -1.74 2.39
CA GLN A 96 6.10 -3.20 2.53
C GLN A 96 5.46 -3.55 3.88
N MET A 97 5.92 -2.94 4.97
CA MET A 97 5.37 -3.17 6.30
C MET A 97 3.91 -2.68 6.42
N ALA A 98 3.58 -1.53 5.84
CA ALA A 98 2.22 -1.01 5.83
C ALA A 98 1.28 -1.91 5.01
N MET A 99 1.73 -2.43 3.86
CA MET A 99 0.95 -3.33 3.02
C MET A 99 0.73 -4.72 3.63
N GLN A 100 1.55 -5.11 4.62
CA GLN A 100 1.39 -6.37 5.36
C GLN A 100 0.41 -6.25 6.53
N ARG A 101 -0.40 -5.19 6.60
CA ARG A 101 -1.46 -5.11 7.61
C ARG A 101 -2.47 -6.23 7.44
N PRO A 102 -2.94 -6.83 8.53
CA PRO A 102 -4.00 -7.83 8.48
C PRO A 102 -5.26 -7.28 7.80
N MET A 103 -5.97 -8.14 7.08
CA MET A 103 -7.16 -7.76 6.31
C MET A 103 -8.33 -7.26 7.18
N TRP A 104 -8.34 -7.56 8.49
CA TRP A 104 -9.34 -7.08 9.45
C TRP A 104 -9.04 -5.68 10.00
N GLU A 105 -7.84 -5.13 9.75
CA GLU A 105 -7.56 -3.74 10.11
C GLU A 105 -8.14 -2.77 9.07
N PRO A 106 -8.52 -1.53 9.46
CA PRO A 106 -9.11 -0.58 8.52
C PRO A 106 -8.17 -0.24 7.36
N ALA A 107 -8.63 -0.43 6.13
CA ALA A 107 -7.85 -0.13 4.92
C ALA A 107 -7.43 1.35 4.83
N ALA A 108 -8.16 2.27 5.47
CA ALA A 108 -7.81 3.67 5.55
C ALA A 108 -6.43 3.91 6.18
N LEU A 109 -6.06 3.11 7.19
CA LEU A 109 -4.73 3.20 7.83
C LEU A 109 -3.61 2.84 6.85
N VAL A 110 -3.80 1.77 6.06
CA VAL A 110 -2.83 1.39 5.02
C VAL A 110 -2.67 2.52 4.03
N ARG A 111 -3.78 3.08 3.52
CA ARG A 111 -3.77 4.16 2.53
C ARG A 111 -3.04 5.40 3.05
N GLU A 112 -3.29 5.80 4.28
CA GLU A 112 -2.64 6.95 4.90
C GLU A 112 -1.13 6.74 5.05
N GLU A 113 -0.71 5.58 5.56
CA GLU A 113 0.70 5.25 5.76
C GLU A 113 1.47 5.18 4.44
N ILE A 114 0.93 4.45 3.44
CA ILE A 114 1.61 4.31 2.14
C ILE A 114 1.64 5.63 1.37
N SER A 115 0.59 6.45 1.46
CA SER A 115 0.56 7.77 0.81
C SER A 115 1.73 8.63 1.24
N GLY A 116 1.95 8.78 2.55
CA GLY A 116 3.06 9.57 3.07
C GLY A 116 4.45 9.03 2.71
N LEU A 117 4.61 7.70 2.76
CA LEU A 117 5.87 7.03 2.41
C LEU A 117 6.19 7.17 0.92
N LEU A 118 5.22 6.92 0.04
CA LEU A 118 5.38 7.06 -1.40
C LEU A 118 5.65 8.51 -1.81
N ALA A 119 4.96 9.47 -1.20
CA ALA A 119 5.26 10.88 -1.43
C ALA A 119 6.72 11.23 -1.08
N ASN A 120 7.24 10.74 0.05
CA ASN A 120 8.62 10.98 0.45
C ASN A 120 9.63 10.23 -0.44
N ARG A 121 9.30 9.00 -0.86
CA ARG A 121 10.13 8.23 -1.80
C ARG A 121 10.21 8.92 -3.17
N ALA A 122 9.08 9.45 -3.66
CA ALA A 122 9.05 10.28 -4.87
C ALA A 122 10.02 11.48 -4.78
N GLN A 123 10.04 12.15 -3.64
CA GLN A 123 10.98 13.26 -3.42
C GLN A 123 12.44 12.81 -3.46
N ALA A 124 12.75 11.63 -2.92
CA ALA A 124 14.11 11.08 -2.98
C ALA A 124 14.51 10.70 -4.42
N HIS A 125 13.59 10.12 -5.20
CA HIS A 125 13.80 9.88 -6.63
C HIS A 125 14.03 11.18 -7.41
N MET A 126 13.24 12.22 -7.16
CA MET A 126 13.42 13.53 -7.77
C MET A 126 14.81 14.13 -7.48
N ALA A 127 15.30 13.98 -6.23
CA ALA A 127 16.64 14.47 -5.86
C ALA A 127 17.77 13.73 -6.59
N MET A 128 17.51 12.53 -7.08
CA MET A 128 18.41 11.73 -7.92
C MET A 128 18.13 11.90 -9.42
N GLN A 129 17.21 12.77 -9.80
CA GLN A 129 16.73 12.95 -11.19
C GLN A 129 16.10 11.68 -11.81
N ASN A 130 15.66 10.75 -10.98
CA ASN A 130 14.89 9.57 -11.39
C ASN A 130 13.41 9.97 -11.56
N TRP A 131 13.14 10.72 -12.62
CA TRP A 131 11.86 11.39 -12.84
C TRP A 131 10.70 10.41 -13.06
N ALA A 132 10.97 9.30 -13.76
CA ALA A 132 9.95 8.27 -14.03
C ALA A 132 9.49 7.59 -12.74
N GLU A 133 10.41 7.14 -11.91
CA GLU A 133 10.13 6.51 -10.61
C GLU A 133 9.45 7.51 -9.67
N GLY A 134 9.93 8.76 -9.65
CA GLY A 134 9.31 9.83 -8.88
C GLY A 134 7.87 10.11 -9.29
N ALA A 135 7.58 10.09 -10.60
CA ALA A 135 6.22 10.28 -11.12
C ALA A 135 5.28 9.13 -10.73
N VAL A 136 5.77 7.87 -10.79
CA VAL A 136 5.00 6.68 -10.40
C VAL A 136 4.67 6.71 -8.90
N ASP A 137 5.66 6.97 -8.06
CA ASP A 137 5.46 7.02 -6.61
C ASP A 137 4.51 8.16 -6.20
N ALA A 138 4.67 9.33 -6.80
CA ALA A 138 3.79 10.47 -6.53
C ALA A 138 2.35 10.19 -6.98
N HIS A 139 2.16 9.49 -8.11
CA HIS A 139 0.85 9.04 -8.56
C HIS A 139 0.22 8.06 -7.57
N ALA A 140 0.93 7.01 -7.23
CA ALA A 140 0.45 6.02 -6.28
C ALA A 140 0.14 6.62 -4.90
N SER A 141 0.88 7.65 -4.47
CA SER A 141 0.60 8.41 -3.26
C SER A 141 -0.75 9.14 -3.35
N VAL A 142 -1.06 9.76 -4.51
CA VAL A 142 -2.35 10.43 -4.75
C VAL A 142 -3.48 9.42 -4.81
N GLU A 143 -3.31 8.28 -5.50
CA GLU A 143 -4.31 7.21 -5.54
C GLU A 143 -4.64 6.66 -4.13
N ALA A 144 -3.64 6.59 -3.26
CA ALA A 144 -3.85 6.16 -1.87
C ALA A 144 -4.58 7.22 -1.04
N ARG A 145 -4.31 8.50 -1.26
CA ARG A 145 -4.95 9.64 -0.60
C ARG A 145 -5.11 10.79 -1.58
N TRP A 146 -6.33 10.97 -2.04
CA TRP A 146 -6.69 11.92 -3.07
C TRP A 146 -6.64 13.38 -2.59
N VAL A 147 -7.17 13.67 -1.43
CA VAL A 147 -7.30 14.99 -0.82
C VAL A 147 -6.29 15.17 0.31
N GLY A 148 -5.84 16.40 0.54
CA GLY A 148 -4.82 16.72 1.55
C GLY A 148 -3.44 16.17 1.21
N ASN A 149 -3.12 16.07 -0.09
CA ASN A 149 -1.88 15.47 -0.60
C ASN A 149 -1.20 16.36 -1.67
N ALA A 150 -1.36 17.67 -1.55
CA ALA A 150 -0.86 18.68 -2.49
C ALA A 150 0.62 18.47 -2.90
N LYS A 151 1.46 17.99 -1.95
CA LYS A 151 2.87 17.68 -2.22
C LYS A 151 3.06 16.57 -3.27
N ALA A 152 2.21 15.53 -3.23
CA ALA A 152 2.30 14.44 -4.21
C ALA A 152 1.77 14.89 -5.58
N TRP A 153 0.69 15.67 -5.61
CA TRP A 153 0.19 16.30 -6.83
C TRP A 153 1.29 17.11 -7.51
N TRP A 154 1.95 18.01 -6.76
CA TRP A 154 3.04 18.83 -7.27
C TRP A 154 4.24 18.00 -7.76
N ARG A 155 4.66 16.99 -6.97
CA ARG A 155 5.84 16.17 -7.30
C ARG A 155 5.65 15.43 -8.62
N ARG A 156 4.47 14.84 -8.86
CA ARG A 156 4.20 14.20 -10.15
C ARG A 156 4.20 15.19 -11.30
N GLY A 157 3.55 16.34 -11.13
CA GLY A 157 3.56 17.40 -12.14
C GLY A 157 4.98 17.83 -12.48
N ARG A 158 5.84 18.04 -11.48
CA ARG A 158 7.26 18.36 -11.68
C ARG A 158 8.00 17.24 -12.42
N CYS A 159 7.83 15.98 -12.04
CA CYS A 159 8.46 14.87 -12.73
C CYS A 159 8.05 14.78 -14.19
N LEU A 160 6.75 14.93 -14.48
CA LEU A 160 6.24 14.95 -15.85
C LEU A 160 6.84 16.08 -16.69
N ALA A 161 6.95 17.27 -16.10
CA ALA A 161 7.55 18.41 -16.76
C ALA A 161 9.04 18.19 -17.09
N GLU A 162 9.82 17.62 -16.16
CA GLU A 162 11.23 17.29 -16.38
C GLU A 162 11.44 16.20 -17.44
N MET A 163 10.44 15.32 -17.64
CA MET A 163 10.42 14.33 -18.71
C MET A 163 9.96 14.91 -20.06
N GLY A 164 9.66 16.21 -20.15
CA GLY A 164 9.13 16.86 -21.36
C GLY A 164 7.62 16.61 -21.62
N ARG A 165 6.90 15.95 -20.71
CA ARG A 165 5.48 15.64 -20.82
C ARG A 165 4.63 16.82 -20.32
N LEU A 166 4.79 17.99 -20.95
CA LEU A 166 4.28 19.26 -20.43
C LEU A 166 2.74 19.34 -20.38
N GLU A 167 2.06 18.80 -21.40
CA GLU A 167 0.59 18.80 -21.43
C GLU A 167 0.01 17.93 -20.30
N GLU A 168 0.58 16.74 -20.09
CA GLU A 168 0.17 15.87 -18.99
C GLU A 168 0.48 16.48 -17.61
N ALA A 169 1.62 17.16 -17.49
CA ALA A 169 1.98 17.87 -16.27
C ALA A 169 0.96 18.96 -15.95
N ARG A 170 0.59 19.76 -16.97
CA ARG A 170 -0.40 20.84 -16.83
C ARG A 170 -1.76 20.30 -16.40
N ASP A 171 -2.25 19.26 -17.07
CA ASP A 171 -3.57 18.72 -16.81
C ASP A 171 -3.61 18.04 -15.42
N TRP A 172 -2.53 17.36 -15.05
CA TRP A 172 -2.38 16.76 -13.73
C TRP A 172 -2.39 17.82 -12.60
N VAL A 173 -1.61 18.89 -12.75
CA VAL A 173 -1.54 19.96 -11.73
C VAL A 173 -2.88 20.70 -11.63
N ARG A 174 -3.55 20.97 -12.77
CA ARG A 174 -4.88 21.58 -12.78
C ARG A 174 -5.86 20.76 -11.95
N ARG A 175 -5.92 19.44 -12.19
CA ARG A 175 -6.77 18.53 -11.43
C ARG A 175 -6.42 18.54 -9.94
N GLY A 176 -5.15 18.59 -9.60
CA GLY A 176 -4.70 18.70 -8.21
C GLY A 176 -5.17 19.99 -7.54
N LEU A 177 -5.16 21.11 -8.24
CA LEU A 177 -5.65 22.38 -7.72
C LEU A 177 -7.16 22.38 -7.52
N GLU A 178 -7.92 21.75 -8.42
CA GLU A 178 -9.37 21.58 -8.27
C GLU A 178 -9.70 20.77 -7.00
N VAL A 179 -9.04 19.62 -6.83
CA VAL A 179 -9.25 18.71 -5.68
C VAL A 179 -8.86 19.35 -4.34
N GLU A 180 -7.72 20.03 -4.29
CA GLU A 180 -7.20 20.62 -3.04
C GLU A 180 -7.84 21.99 -2.75
N GLY A 181 -8.44 22.64 -3.76
CA GLY A 181 -9.14 23.93 -3.62
C GLY A 181 -10.56 23.82 -3.06
N GLU A 182 -11.23 22.70 -3.29
CA GLU A 182 -12.61 22.48 -2.80
C GLU A 182 -12.72 22.33 -1.26
N GLU A 183 -11.61 22.07 -0.56
CA GLU A 183 -11.60 22.00 0.92
C GLU A 183 -11.42 23.38 1.61
N GLY A 184 -11.26 24.46 0.86
CA GLY A 184 -11.01 25.82 1.39
C GLY A 184 -12.27 26.69 1.49
N GLU A 185 -13.42 26.21 1.06
CA GLU A 185 -14.73 26.86 1.19
C GLU A 185 -15.59 26.13 2.25
#